data_c8451101b41be05960589b4666fff7df
#
_entry.id   c8451101b41be05960589b4666fff7df
#
_cell.length_a   1.000
_cell.length_b   1.000
_cell.length_c   1.000
_cell.angle_alpha   90.00
_cell.angle_beta   90.00
_cell.angle_gamma   90.00
#
_symmetry.space_group_name_H-M   'P 1'
#
loop_
_entity.id
_entity.type
_entity.pdbx_description
1 polymer ?
#
loop_
_entity_poly.entity_id
_entity_poly.type
_entity_poly.pdbx_seq_one_letter_code
_entity_poly.pdbx_strand_id
1 'polypeptide(L)'
;MNFDGRKALRLALILSGAVLLIVAGFGIHGATASASTLEAALAGVDSQAVFVSASPPVGQDNCLHCHIAGENKNLWTPLARWSVFGVFGMVFAFGMYRSASVWTGRKAWKPLWARTVEWVDERYELSPVLSKLAAKPVPRFAMKWWYCLGGITASLFVVQGITGIMLAFYYKPSAAEAYNSILFIENEVRFGAAMRMIHHWAANGMIVMCIAHMARVFVMGAYKKPRELNWVSGVLLLILTLVFGFTGYLLPWDQRAYWATTVGTDIAGSVPAVGNLVLVLLRVGWDVSEATLGRFYGLHIIVTPLLTLGFMLAHFMMIRKLGIAKPL
;
A
#
# COMPACT_ATOMS: atom_id res chain seq x y z
N MET A 1 5.23 35.24 12.16
CA MET A 1 3.99 34.46 12.05
C MET A 1 4.30 33.01 12.39
N ASN A 2 3.98 32.62 13.62
CA ASN A 2 4.19 31.24 14.08
C ASN A 2 3.23 30.31 13.33
N PHE A 3 3.78 29.46 12.51
CA PHE A 3 2.99 28.45 11.79
C PHE A 3 2.70 27.29 12.77
N ASP A 4 1.44 27.16 13.12
CA ASP A 4 0.94 26.14 14.05
C ASP A 4 1.13 24.75 13.41
N GLY A 5 2.07 23.95 13.93
CA GLY A 5 2.38 22.59 13.45
C GLY A 5 1.13 21.67 13.44
N ARG A 6 0.10 22.04 14.19
CA ARG A 6 -1.24 21.42 14.17
C ARG A 6 -1.95 21.61 12.83
N LYS A 7 -1.71 22.72 12.11
CA LYS A 7 -2.29 22.95 10.77
C LYS A 7 -1.63 22.10 9.70
N ALA A 8 -0.32 21.87 9.79
CA ALA A 8 0.39 20.99 8.87
C ALA A 8 -0.02 19.51 9.04
N LEU A 9 -0.18 19.05 10.28
CA LEU A 9 -0.68 17.71 10.58
C LEU A 9 -2.13 17.52 10.10
N ARG A 10 -2.97 18.56 10.25
CA ARG A 10 -4.36 18.54 9.75
C ARG A 10 -4.41 18.50 8.22
N LEU A 11 -3.56 19.25 7.54
CA LEU A 11 -3.47 19.21 6.07
C LEU A 11 -3.00 17.85 5.56
N ALA A 12 -2.03 17.23 6.23
CA ALA A 12 -1.57 15.88 5.92
C ALA A 12 -2.65 14.82 6.14
N LEU A 13 -3.44 14.95 7.22
CA LEU A 13 -4.57 14.04 7.50
C LEU A 13 -5.74 14.24 6.54
N ILE A 14 -6.02 15.48 6.11
CA ILE A 14 -7.05 15.78 5.11
C ILE A 14 -6.62 15.26 3.74
N LEU A 15 -5.35 15.44 3.35
CA LEU A 15 -4.80 14.95 2.08
C LEU A 15 -4.73 13.42 2.04
N SER A 16 -4.39 12.76 3.15
CA SER A 16 -4.44 11.29 3.22
C SER A 16 -5.87 10.75 3.18
N GLY A 17 -6.83 11.45 3.79
CA GLY A 17 -8.26 11.14 3.67
C GLY A 17 -8.79 11.33 2.25
N ALA A 18 -8.38 12.39 1.54
CA ALA A 18 -8.74 12.64 0.15
C ALA A 18 -8.15 11.60 -0.82
N VAL A 19 -6.91 11.15 -0.58
CA VAL A 19 -6.28 10.05 -1.36
C VAL A 19 -7.02 8.74 -1.15
N LEU A 20 -7.44 8.43 0.08
CA LEU A 20 -8.26 7.26 0.39
C LEU A 20 -9.62 7.31 -0.31
N LEU A 21 -10.25 8.49 -0.39
CA LEU A 21 -11.52 8.69 -1.10
C LEU A 21 -11.37 8.55 -2.62
N ILE A 22 -10.28 9.05 -3.21
CA ILE A 22 -9.97 8.90 -4.64
C ILE A 22 -9.71 7.42 -4.96
N VAL A 23 -8.93 6.72 -4.14
CA VAL A 23 -8.65 5.29 -4.31
C VAL A 23 -9.94 4.46 -4.17
N ALA A 24 -10.82 4.80 -3.23
CA ALA A 24 -12.13 4.16 -3.09
C ALA A 24 -13.08 4.48 -4.27
N GLY A 25 -13.05 5.71 -4.79
CA GLY A 25 -13.87 6.16 -5.92
C GLY A 25 -13.49 5.48 -7.24
N PHE A 26 -12.19 5.34 -7.53
CA PHE A 26 -11.72 4.62 -8.72
C PHE A 26 -12.02 3.12 -8.69
N GLY A 27 -12.03 2.49 -7.50
CA GLY A 27 -12.39 1.07 -7.34
C GLY A 27 -13.83 0.74 -7.72
N ILE A 28 -14.74 1.71 -7.61
CA ILE A 28 -16.18 1.52 -7.89
C ILE A 28 -16.46 1.58 -9.41
N HIS A 29 -15.73 2.37 -10.18
CA HIS A 29 -15.96 2.50 -11.63
C HIS A 29 -15.27 1.40 -12.45
N GLY A 30 -14.18 0.81 -11.96
CA GLY A 30 -13.49 -0.29 -12.66
C GLY A 30 -14.24 -1.61 -12.63
N ALA A 31 -15.07 -1.85 -11.61
CA ALA A 31 -15.80 -3.11 -11.46
C ALA A 31 -17.07 -3.23 -12.35
N THR A 32 -17.64 -2.10 -12.78
CA THR A 32 -18.88 -2.12 -13.59
C THR A 32 -18.62 -2.19 -15.09
N ALA A 33 -17.44 -1.83 -15.57
CA ALA A 33 -17.10 -1.86 -17.00
C ALA A 33 -16.64 -3.24 -17.52
N SER A 34 -16.25 -4.16 -16.62
CA SER A 34 -15.66 -5.44 -17.04
C SER A 34 -16.68 -6.56 -17.34
N ALA A 35 -17.90 -6.46 -16.82
CA ALA A 35 -18.90 -7.53 -16.98
C ALA A 35 -19.59 -7.50 -18.36
N SER A 36 -19.94 -6.32 -18.87
CA SER A 36 -20.67 -6.18 -20.14
C SER A 36 -19.81 -6.34 -21.40
N THR A 37 -18.50 -6.10 -21.30
CA THR A 37 -17.56 -6.28 -22.42
C THR A 37 -17.09 -7.72 -22.58
N LEU A 38 -17.16 -8.54 -21.54
CA LEU A 38 -16.76 -9.95 -21.59
C LEU A 38 -17.85 -10.82 -22.21
N GLU A 39 -19.13 -10.54 -21.98
CA GLU A 39 -20.24 -11.26 -22.60
C GLU A 39 -20.32 -11.03 -24.11
N ALA A 40 -19.98 -9.85 -24.59
CA ALA A 40 -19.93 -9.55 -26.02
C ALA A 40 -18.75 -10.22 -26.75
N ALA A 41 -17.67 -10.53 -26.05
CA ALA A 41 -16.47 -11.18 -26.62
C ALA A 41 -16.59 -12.72 -26.68
N LEU A 42 -17.44 -13.34 -25.85
CA LEU A 42 -17.59 -14.80 -25.78
C LEU A 42 -18.62 -15.38 -26.75
N ALA A 43 -19.43 -14.55 -27.41
CA ALA A 43 -20.44 -14.99 -28.37
C ALA A 43 -19.87 -15.35 -29.76
N GLY A 44 -18.55 -15.27 -30.00
CA GLY A 44 -17.94 -15.41 -31.32
C GLY A 44 -16.76 -16.39 -31.45
N VAL A 45 -16.47 -17.23 -30.47
CA VAL A 45 -15.32 -18.14 -30.55
C VAL A 45 -15.74 -19.60 -30.65
N ASP A 46 -15.54 -20.15 -31.83
CA ASP A 46 -15.75 -21.56 -32.16
C ASP A 46 -14.74 -22.47 -31.42
N SER A 47 -15.24 -23.59 -30.91
CA SER A 47 -14.58 -24.44 -29.92
C SER A 47 -13.70 -25.50 -30.58
N GLN A 48 -12.63 -25.13 -31.24
CA GLN A 48 -11.55 -26.07 -31.62
C GLN A 48 -10.17 -25.40 -31.61
N ALA A 49 -9.55 -25.28 -30.45
CA ALA A 49 -8.12 -25.02 -30.32
C ALA A 49 -7.48 -26.09 -29.44
N VAL A 50 -6.58 -26.84 -30.03
CA VAL A 50 -5.79 -27.93 -29.44
C VAL A 50 -4.98 -27.42 -28.25
N PHE A 51 -5.30 -27.89 -27.06
CA PHE A 51 -4.53 -27.67 -25.86
C PHE A 51 -3.35 -28.65 -25.81
N VAL A 52 -2.13 -28.13 -25.93
CA VAL A 52 -0.92 -28.85 -25.54
C VAL A 52 -0.87 -28.83 -24.01
N SER A 53 -0.93 -30.03 -23.44
CA SER A 53 -0.96 -30.25 -21.99
C SER A 53 0.42 -30.00 -21.36
N ALA A 54 0.54 -28.88 -20.65
CA ALA A 54 1.47 -28.74 -19.54
C ALA A 54 0.65 -28.21 -18.36
N SER A 55 0.04 -29.12 -17.61
CA SER A 55 -0.76 -28.78 -16.43
C SER A 55 0.16 -28.46 -15.26
N PRO A 56 0.03 -27.30 -14.59
CA PRO A 56 0.56 -27.13 -13.24
C PRO A 56 -0.22 -28.06 -12.28
N PRO A 57 0.36 -28.47 -11.15
CA PRO A 57 -0.24 -29.41 -10.22
C PRO A 57 -1.32 -28.77 -9.32
N VAL A 58 -2.25 -28.07 -9.91
CA VAL A 58 -3.47 -27.60 -9.24
C VAL A 58 -4.62 -28.40 -9.82
N GLY A 59 -5.32 -29.14 -8.98
CA GLY A 59 -6.44 -29.98 -9.41
C GLY A 59 -7.40 -29.21 -10.32
N GLN A 60 -7.69 -29.78 -11.47
CA GLN A 60 -8.53 -29.20 -12.53
C GLN A 60 -9.94 -28.79 -12.05
N ASP A 61 -10.36 -29.27 -10.88
CA ASP A 61 -11.70 -29.05 -10.33
C ASP A 61 -11.91 -27.62 -9.79
N ASN A 62 -10.84 -26.90 -9.46
CA ASN A 62 -10.94 -25.55 -8.87
C ASN A 62 -11.10 -24.43 -9.91
N CYS A 63 -10.64 -24.62 -11.15
CA CYS A 63 -10.77 -23.57 -12.18
C CYS A 63 -12.21 -23.43 -12.72
N LEU A 64 -12.94 -24.55 -12.80
CA LEU A 64 -14.32 -24.55 -13.30
C LEU A 64 -15.28 -23.94 -12.26
N HIS A 65 -14.99 -24.14 -10.96
CA HIS A 65 -15.82 -23.60 -9.87
C HIS A 65 -15.75 -22.08 -9.77
N CYS A 66 -14.61 -21.46 -10.16
CA CYS A 66 -14.49 -19.99 -10.20
C CYS A 66 -15.37 -19.33 -11.27
N HIS A 67 -15.75 -20.06 -12.34
CA HIS A 67 -16.55 -19.52 -13.43
C HIS A 67 -18.03 -19.88 -13.38
N ILE A 68 -18.40 -20.94 -12.64
CA ILE A 68 -19.78 -21.46 -12.61
C ILE A 68 -20.50 -21.08 -11.30
N ALA A 69 -19.80 -20.77 -10.21
CA ALA A 69 -20.42 -20.26 -9.00
C ALA A 69 -20.82 -18.78 -9.18
N GLY A 70 -21.74 -18.55 -10.10
CA GLY A 70 -22.37 -17.25 -10.39
C GLY A 70 -23.33 -16.77 -9.30
N GLU A 71 -23.22 -17.27 -8.08
CA GLU A 71 -23.74 -16.59 -6.90
C GLU A 71 -22.60 -15.77 -6.26
N ASN A 72 -22.28 -14.69 -6.94
CA ASN A 72 -21.63 -13.56 -6.31
C ASN A 72 -22.60 -13.02 -5.24
N LYS A 73 -22.64 -13.67 -4.10
CA LYS A 73 -23.20 -13.08 -2.88
C LYS A 73 -22.27 -11.91 -2.58
N ASN A 74 -22.50 -10.81 -3.31
CA ASN A 74 -21.89 -9.53 -3.03
C ASN A 74 -22.16 -9.21 -1.56
N LEU A 75 -21.25 -9.60 -0.69
CA LEU A 75 -21.19 -9.25 0.73
C LEU A 75 -21.03 -7.74 0.95
N TRP A 76 -21.03 -6.97 -0.13
CA TRP A 76 -21.35 -5.56 -0.15
C TRP A 76 -22.88 -5.41 -0.02
N THR A 77 -23.44 -6.02 1.05
CA THR A 77 -24.79 -5.63 1.46
C THR A 77 -24.82 -4.12 1.59
N PRO A 78 -25.93 -3.47 1.28
CA PRO A 78 -26.08 -2.02 1.50
C PRO A 78 -25.56 -1.60 2.90
N LEU A 79 -25.74 -2.44 3.93
CA LEU A 79 -25.26 -2.24 5.29
C LEU A 79 -23.73 -2.14 5.40
N ALA A 80 -22.95 -2.93 4.67
CA ALA A 80 -21.48 -2.83 4.68
C ALA A 80 -21.00 -1.55 3.98
N ARG A 81 -21.66 -1.13 2.89
CA ARG A 81 -21.40 0.18 2.26
C ARG A 81 -21.70 1.33 3.23
N TRP A 82 -22.85 1.30 3.87
CA TRP A 82 -23.24 2.34 4.83
C TRP A 82 -22.37 2.39 6.07
N SER A 83 -21.80 1.26 6.54
CA SER A 83 -20.89 1.27 7.69
C SER A 83 -19.55 1.96 7.40
N VAL A 84 -19.00 1.78 6.20
CA VAL A 84 -17.77 2.52 5.79
C VAL A 84 -18.07 4.02 5.68
N PHE A 85 -19.15 4.40 5.00
CA PHE A 85 -19.56 5.81 4.90
C PHE A 85 -19.96 6.37 6.28
N GLY A 86 -20.55 5.57 7.15
CA GLY A 86 -20.91 5.94 8.51
C GLY A 86 -19.68 6.28 9.37
N VAL A 87 -18.61 5.49 9.29
CA VAL A 87 -17.35 5.79 10.00
C VAL A 87 -16.71 7.06 9.45
N PHE A 88 -16.64 7.22 8.13
CA PHE A 88 -16.13 8.46 7.52
C PHE A 88 -17.01 9.67 7.86
N GLY A 89 -18.33 9.52 7.83
CA GLY A 89 -19.28 10.56 8.23
C GLY A 89 -19.11 10.96 9.69
N MET A 90 -18.91 10.01 10.61
CA MET A 90 -18.64 10.29 12.02
C MET A 90 -17.31 11.01 12.24
N VAL A 91 -16.23 10.59 11.56
CA VAL A 91 -14.93 11.27 11.65
C VAL A 91 -15.03 12.70 11.10
N PHE A 92 -15.73 12.89 9.98
CA PHE A 92 -15.96 14.20 9.39
C PHE A 92 -16.85 15.10 10.27
N ALA A 93 -17.96 14.57 10.78
CA ALA A 93 -18.86 15.29 11.71
C ALA A 93 -18.15 15.66 13.01
N PHE A 94 -17.30 14.76 13.54
CA PHE A 94 -16.47 15.05 14.71
C PHE A 94 -15.43 16.13 14.42
N GLY A 95 -14.81 16.12 13.24
CA GLY A 95 -13.90 17.17 12.77
C GLY A 95 -14.61 18.54 12.67
N MET A 96 -15.81 18.56 12.11
CA MET A 96 -16.65 19.77 12.03
C MET A 96 -17.10 20.26 13.41
N TYR A 97 -17.56 19.37 14.29
CA TYR A 97 -17.92 19.70 15.67
C TYR A 97 -16.74 20.32 16.43
N ARG A 98 -15.55 19.77 16.28
CA ARG A 98 -14.30 20.31 16.88
C ARG A 98 -13.96 21.69 16.32
N SER A 99 -14.17 21.90 15.03
CA SER A 99 -13.95 23.21 14.41
C SER A 99 -14.94 24.23 14.93
N ALA A 100 -16.22 23.87 14.99
CA ALA A 100 -17.28 24.73 15.52
C ALA A 100 -17.07 25.08 17.01
N SER A 101 -16.60 24.15 17.84
CA SER A 101 -16.32 24.42 19.25
C SER A 101 -15.18 25.42 19.48
N VAL A 102 -14.21 25.47 18.55
CA VAL A 102 -13.14 26.50 18.56
C VAL A 102 -13.69 27.88 18.23
N TRP A 103 -14.67 27.94 17.29
CA TRP A 103 -15.31 29.21 16.89
C TRP A 103 -16.28 29.75 17.94
N THR A 104 -16.96 28.89 18.69
CA THR A 104 -17.95 29.27 19.68
C THR A 104 -17.40 29.53 21.08
N GLY A 105 -16.09 29.40 21.29
CA GLY A 105 -15.43 29.59 22.60
C GLY A 105 -15.86 28.61 23.70
N ARG A 106 -16.72 27.62 23.39
CA ARG A 106 -17.14 26.60 24.35
C ARG A 106 -15.94 25.70 24.67
N LYS A 107 -15.68 25.49 25.97
CA LYS A 107 -14.69 24.48 26.42
C LYS A 107 -15.12 23.12 25.85
N ALA A 108 -14.46 22.69 24.76
CA ALA A 108 -14.74 21.41 24.16
C ALA A 108 -14.43 20.31 25.16
N TRP A 109 -15.39 19.42 25.40
CA TRP A 109 -15.17 18.21 26.17
C TRP A 109 -13.96 17.45 25.59
N LYS A 110 -12.94 17.21 26.45
CA LYS A 110 -11.74 16.50 26.01
C LYS A 110 -12.12 15.04 25.78
N PRO A 111 -12.01 14.51 24.54
CA PRO A 111 -12.33 13.11 24.29
C PRO A 111 -11.38 12.20 25.09
N LEU A 112 -11.82 10.98 25.36
CA LEU A 112 -11.05 10.00 26.17
C LEU A 112 -9.61 9.87 25.71
N TRP A 113 -9.37 9.79 24.40
CA TRP A 113 -8.01 9.71 23.85
C TRP A 113 -7.12 10.89 24.22
N ALA A 114 -7.66 12.11 24.30
CA ALA A 114 -6.88 13.28 24.69
C ALA A 114 -6.48 13.24 26.16
N ARG A 115 -7.39 12.73 27.02
CA ARG A 115 -7.11 12.50 28.43
C ARG A 115 -6.04 11.41 28.61
N THR A 116 -6.12 10.34 27.82
CA THR A 116 -5.10 9.27 27.81
C THR A 116 -3.74 9.80 27.38
N VAL A 117 -3.69 10.64 26.32
CA VAL A 117 -2.43 11.26 25.87
C VAL A 117 -1.86 12.18 26.97
N GLU A 118 -2.68 12.99 27.61
CA GLU A 118 -2.24 13.83 28.73
C GLU A 118 -1.72 12.97 29.89
N TRP A 119 -2.42 11.88 30.23
CA TRP A 119 -2.00 10.97 31.29
C TRP A 119 -0.66 10.28 30.99
N VAL A 120 -0.42 9.88 29.73
CA VAL A 120 0.87 9.32 29.27
C VAL A 120 1.95 10.40 29.31
N ASP A 121 1.63 11.61 28.84
CA ASP A 121 2.61 12.70 28.75
C ASP A 121 3.08 13.18 30.14
N GLU A 122 2.20 13.21 31.13
CA GLU A 122 2.54 13.48 32.53
C GLU A 122 3.58 12.50 33.12
N ARG A 123 3.67 11.26 32.55
CA ARG A 123 4.54 10.19 33.07
C ARG A 123 5.83 10.01 32.29
N TYR A 124 5.78 10.26 30.99
CA TYR A 124 6.89 9.97 30.06
C TYR A 124 7.47 11.23 29.41
N GLU A 125 6.89 12.40 29.65
CA GLU A 125 7.32 13.69 29.10
C GLU A 125 7.57 13.65 27.58
N LEU A 126 6.66 12.97 26.84
CA LEU A 126 6.77 12.78 25.39
C LEU A 126 6.57 14.07 24.61
N SER A 127 5.75 15.01 25.13
CA SER A 127 5.46 16.28 24.47
C SER A 127 6.70 17.13 24.17
N PRO A 128 7.69 17.27 25.09
CA PRO A 128 8.92 17.98 24.78
C PRO A 128 9.74 17.33 23.66
N VAL A 129 9.78 15.99 23.63
CA VAL A 129 10.49 15.24 22.59
C VAL A 129 9.77 15.39 21.24
N LEU A 130 8.47 15.19 21.21
CA LEU A 130 7.64 15.32 20.02
C LEU A 130 7.62 16.77 19.51
N SER A 131 7.56 17.77 20.38
CA SER A 131 7.61 19.16 19.99
C SER A 131 8.96 19.54 19.35
N LYS A 132 10.09 19.05 19.90
CA LYS A 132 11.41 19.21 19.28
C LYS A 132 11.48 18.53 17.91
N LEU A 133 10.84 17.35 17.77
CA LEU A 133 10.74 16.64 16.50
C LEU A 133 9.88 17.40 15.48
N ALA A 134 8.81 18.06 15.94
CA ALA A 134 7.87 18.81 15.08
C ALA A 134 8.29 20.28 14.83
N ALA A 135 9.21 20.82 15.59
CA ALA A 135 9.51 22.27 15.63
C ALA A 135 10.26 22.81 14.39
N LYS A 136 10.72 21.96 13.46
CA LYS A 136 11.43 22.47 12.28
C LYS A 136 10.44 23.16 11.32
N PRO A 137 10.57 24.47 11.07
CA PRO A 137 9.64 25.20 10.23
C PRO A 137 9.75 24.73 8.78
N VAL A 138 8.60 24.52 8.15
CA VAL A 138 8.51 24.23 6.70
C VAL A 138 8.60 25.55 5.93
N PRO A 139 9.53 25.70 4.99
CA PRO A 139 9.64 26.91 4.17
C PRO A 139 8.36 27.19 3.38
N ARG A 140 8.00 28.45 3.18
CA ARG A 140 6.77 28.82 2.43
C ARG A 140 6.68 28.23 1.03
N PHE A 141 7.82 28.14 0.31
CA PHE A 141 7.85 27.55 -1.03
C PHE A 141 7.52 26.05 -1.05
N ALA A 142 7.76 25.34 0.07
CA ALA A 142 7.49 23.91 0.22
C ALA A 142 6.06 23.61 0.66
N MET A 143 5.19 24.61 0.76
CA MET A 143 3.75 24.44 1.05
C MET A 143 2.91 24.02 -0.15
N LYS A 144 3.51 23.90 -1.34
CA LYS A 144 2.84 23.43 -2.56
C LYS A 144 2.64 21.91 -2.51
N TRP A 145 1.52 21.41 -3.06
CA TRP A 145 1.13 20.00 -3.00
C TRP A 145 2.20 19.01 -3.51
N TRP A 146 2.95 19.38 -4.55
CA TRP A 146 4.00 18.52 -5.10
C TRP A 146 5.20 18.30 -4.16
N TYR A 147 5.35 19.11 -3.09
CA TYR A 147 6.32 18.83 -2.04
C TYR A 147 5.83 17.76 -1.06
N CYS A 148 4.53 17.46 -1.07
CA CYS A 148 3.92 16.45 -0.21
C CYS A 148 4.03 15.03 -0.77
N LEU A 149 4.47 14.83 -2.03
CA LEU A 149 4.50 13.52 -2.69
C LEU A 149 5.24 12.46 -1.85
N GLY A 150 6.41 12.78 -1.28
CA GLY A 150 7.13 11.87 -0.40
C GLY A 150 6.36 11.55 0.90
N GLY A 151 5.64 12.52 1.46
CA GLY A 151 4.78 12.31 2.62
C GLY A 151 3.57 11.43 2.29
N ILE A 152 2.98 11.59 1.10
CA ILE A 152 1.89 10.73 0.62
C ILE A 152 2.39 9.30 0.46
N THR A 153 3.56 9.08 -0.15
CA THR A 153 4.18 7.75 -0.27
C THR A 153 4.40 7.11 1.10
N ALA A 154 4.91 7.87 2.07
CA ALA A 154 5.10 7.38 3.44
C ALA A 154 3.78 7.04 4.14
N SER A 155 2.72 7.82 3.93
CA SER A 155 1.39 7.53 4.46
C SER A 155 0.81 6.25 3.85
N LEU A 156 1.00 6.03 2.55
CA LEU A 156 0.60 4.79 1.87
C LEU A 156 1.38 3.59 2.40
N PHE A 157 2.68 3.75 2.74
CA PHE A 157 3.45 2.69 3.39
C PHE A 157 2.87 2.30 4.76
N VAL A 158 2.41 3.27 5.56
CA VAL A 158 1.73 2.99 6.83
C VAL A 158 0.43 2.22 6.59
N VAL A 159 -0.37 2.61 5.59
CA VAL A 159 -1.60 1.89 5.20
C VAL A 159 -1.26 0.44 4.80
N GLN A 160 -0.19 0.23 4.02
CA GLN A 160 0.30 -1.11 3.66
C GLN A 160 0.65 -1.95 4.90
N GLY A 161 1.36 -1.36 5.86
CA GLY A 161 1.72 -2.04 7.11
C GLY A 161 0.48 -2.48 7.89
N ILE A 162 -0.47 -1.57 8.11
CA ILE A 162 -1.69 -1.86 8.86
C ILE A 162 -2.51 -2.96 8.16
N THR A 163 -2.82 -2.77 6.89
CA THR A 163 -3.63 -3.73 6.13
C THR A 163 -2.91 -5.06 5.93
N GLY A 164 -1.59 -5.04 5.70
CA GLY A 164 -0.77 -6.23 5.55
C GLY A 164 -0.73 -7.10 6.81
N ILE A 165 -0.56 -6.49 8.00
CA ILE A 165 -0.62 -7.20 9.28
C ILE A 165 -2.00 -7.86 9.46
N MET A 166 -3.08 -7.15 9.15
CA MET A 166 -4.43 -7.70 9.27
C MET A 166 -4.66 -8.87 8.30
N LEU A 167 -4.16 -8.79 7.07
CA LEU A 167 -4.25 -9.89 6.09
C LEU A 167 -3.40 -11.09 6.52
N ALA A 168 -2.21 -10.87 7.10
CA ALA A 168 -1.31 -11.93 7.54
C ALA A 168 -1.88 -12.83 8.63
N PHE A 169 -2.87 -12.36 9.44
CA PHE A 169 -3.55 -13.21 10.42
C PHE A 169 -4.37 -14.34 9.81
N TYR A 170 -4.80 -14.19 8.57
CA TYR A 170 -5.69 -15.14 7.90
C TYR A 170 -5.04 -15.86 6.73
N TYR A 171 -3.95 -15.30 6.18
CA TYR A 171 -3.27 -15.85 5.01
C TYR A 171 -2.40 -17.05 5.38
N LYS A 172 -2.45 -18.11 4.56
CA LYS A 172 -1.69 -19.35 4.73
C LYS A 172 -0.71 -19.51 3.54
N PRO A 173 0.60 -19.39 3.75
CA PRO A 173 1.61 -19.44 2.70
C PRO A 173 1.98 -20.88 2.28
N SER A 174 1.03 -21.68 1.81
CA SER A 174 1.26 -23.00 1.24
C SER A 174 0.59 -23.14 -0.12
N ALA A 175 1.13 -23.94 -1.01
CA ALA A 175 0.58 -24.15 -2.34
C ALA A 175 -0.86 -24.70 -2.31
N ALA A 176 -1.19 -25.50 -1.28
CA ALA A 176 -2.51 -26.08 -1.12
C ALA A 176 -3.57 -25.08 -0.59
N GLU A 177 -3.16 -24.12 0.24
CA GLU A 177 -4.10 -23.29 1.01
C GLU A 177 -4.06 -21.79 0.66
N ALA A 178 -3.00 -21.30 0.01
CA ALA A 178 -2.81 -19.87 -0.24
C ALA A 178 -4.01 -19.25 -0.97
N TYR A 179 -4.40 -19.82 -2.09
CA TYR A 179 -5.55 -19.35 -2.86
C TYR A 179 -6.87 -19.40 -2.06
N ASN A 180 -7.13 -20.52 -1.38
CA ASN A 180 -8.32 -20.69 -0.56
C ASN A 180 -8.33 -19.72 0.63
N SER A 181 -7.18 -19.41 1.22
CA SER A 181 -7.09 -18.42 2.30
C SER A 181 -7.43 -17.00 1.82
N ILE A 182 -7.11 -16.66 0.56
CA ILE A 182 -7.55 -15.38 -0.05
C ILE A 182 -9.07 -15.37 -0.24
N LEU A 183 -9.65 -16.47 -0.73
CA LEU A 183 -11.11 -16.57 -0.86
C LEU A 183 -11.80 -16.48 0.50
N PHE A 184 -11.24 -17.12 1.53
CA PHE A 184 -11.73 -17.00 2.90
C PHE A 184 -11.68 -15.55 3.41
N ILE A 185 -10.57 -14.84 3.18
CA ILE A 185 -10.44 -13.43 3.54
C ILE A 185 -11.52 -12.59 2.85
N GLU A 186 -11.78 -12.83 1.57
CA GLU A 186 -12.75 -12.03 0.81
C GLU A 186 -14.20 -12.29 1.17
N ASN A 187 -14.56 -13.54 1.46
CA ASN A 187 -15.95 -13.94 1.60
C ASN A 187 -16.42 -14.11 3.05
N GLU A 188 -15.52 -14.57 3.95
CA GLU A 188 -15.91 -14.95 5.31
C GLU A 188 -15.40 -13.95 6.38
N VAL A 189 -14.24 -13.31 6.15
CA VAL A 189 -13.69 -12.37 7.13
C VAL A 189 -14.42 -11.03 7.04
N ARG A 190 -14.96 -10.59 8.17
CA ARG A 190 -15.62 -9.27 8.24
C ARG A 190 -14.65 -8.16 7.82
N PHE A 191 -15.03 -7.39 6.80
CA PHE A 191 -14.19 -6.37 6.13
C PHE A 191 -12.94 -6.91 5.42
N GLY A 192 -12.77 -8.23 5.26
CA GLY A 192 -11.61 -8.83 4.63
C GLY A 192 -11.42 -8.39 3.18
N ALA A 193 -12.49 -8.39 2.38
CA ALA A 193 -12.47 -7.89 1.01
C ALA A 193 -12.05 -6.41 0.95
N ALA A 194 -12.53 -5.56 1.86
CA ALA A 194 -12.16 -4.15 1.93
C ALA A 194 -10.67 -3.98 2.29
N MET A 195 -10.17 -4.74 3.28
CA MET A 195 -8.76 -4.71 3.67
C MET A 195 -7.84 -5.11 2.51
N ARG A 196 -8.19 -6.21 1.80
CA ARG A 196 -7.42 -6.66 0.64
C ARG A 196 -7.46 -5.63 -0.50
N MET A 197 -8.62 -5.04 -0.77
CA MET A 197 -8.78 -4.00 -1.79
C MET A 197 -7.95 -2.75 -1.46
N ILE A 198 -8.00 -2.27 -0.21
CA ILE A 198 -7.20 -1.13 0.26
C ILE A 198 -5.71 -1.45 0.13
N HIS A 199 -5.27 -2.64 0.54
CA HIS A 199 -3.89 -3.08 0.42
C HIS A 199 -3.42 -3.06 -1.04
N HIS A 200 -4.18 -3.63 -1.94
CA HIS A 200 -3.87 -3.68 -3.38
C HIS A 200 -3.78 -2.28 -4.01
N TRP A 201 -4.80 -1.44 -3.81
CA TRP A 201 -4.81 -0.11 -4.42
C TRP A 201 -3.82 0.85 -3.80
N ALA A 202 -3.58 0.76 -2.49
CA ALA A 202 -2.55 1.55 -1.83
C ALA A 202 -1.14 1.15 -2.28
N ALA A 203 -0.89 -0.13 -2.63
CA ALA A 203 0.37 -0.57 -3.23
C ALA A 203 0.60 0.09 -4.60
N ASN A 204 -0.39 0.04 -5.48
CA ASN A 204 -0.32 0.72 -6.78
C ASN A 204 -0.12 2.24 -6.62
N GLY A 205 -0.90 2.85 -5.74
CA GLY A 205 -0.76 4.28 -5.40
C GLY A 205 0.63 4.62 -4.86
N MET A 206 1.21 3.77 -4.01
CA MET A 206 2.54 3.98 -3.45
C MET A 206 3.63 3.96 -4.53
N ILE A 207 3.57 3.03 -5.50
CA ILE A 207 4.51 2.97 -6.62
C ILE A 207 4.41 4.24 -7.46
N VAL A 208 3.21 4.64 -7.86
CA VAL A 208 2.98 5.85 -8.67
C VAL A 208 3.48 7.10 -7.96
N MET A 209 3.15 7.26 -6.67
CA MET A 209 3.57 8.43 -5.89
C MET A 209 5.08 8.45 -5.62
N CYS A 210 5.71 7.29 -5.46
CA CYS A 210 7.16 7.17 -5.32
C CYS A 210 7.88 7.63 -6.60
N ILE A 211 7.41 7.18 -7.77
CA ILE A 211 7.94 7.58 -9.07
C ILE A 211 7.73 9.10 -9.29
N ALA A 212 6.53 9.62 -9.01
CA ALA A 212 6.23 11.04 -9.13
C ALA A 212 7.10 11.89 -8.20
N HIS A 213 7.33 11.41 -6.96
CA HIS A 213 8.23 12.05 -6.00
C HIS A 213 9.67 12.10 -6.52
N MET A 214 10.18 10.99 -7.04
CA MET A 214 11.52 10.91 -7.61
C MET A 214 11.67 11.81 -8.84
N ALA A 215 10.70 11.78 -9.76
CA ALA A 215 10.68 12.65 -10.93
C ALA A 215 10.72 14.14 -10.53
N ARG A 216 9.93 14.52 -9.54
CA ARG A 216 9.95 15.87 -8.98
C ARG A 216 11.31 16.24 -8.40
N VAL A 217 11.94 15.37 -7.60
CA VAL A 217 13.27 15.60 -7.01
C VAL A 217 14.31 15.79 -8.12
N PHE A 218 14.24 14.98 -9.19
CA PHE A 218 15.13 15.06 -10.33
C PHE A 218 14.95 16.37 -11.12
N VAL A 219 13.75 16.69 -11.54
CA VAL A 219 13.43 17.90 -12.33
C VAL A 219 13.85 19.17 -11.58
N MET A 220 13.69 19.20 -10.26
CA MET A 220 14.07 20.35 -9.43
C MET A 220 15.54 20.34 -9.00
N GLY A 221 16.38 19.45 -9.51
CA GLY A 221 17.79 19.38 -9.15
C GLY A 221 18.07 19.16 -7.66
N ALA A 222 17.08 18.67 -6.92
CA ALA A 222 17.16 18.52 -5.47
C ALA A 222 18.10 17.37 -5.02
N TYR A 223 18.61 16.59 -5.95
CA TYR A 223 19.61 15.52 -5.75
C TYR A 223 21.05 16.05 -5.70
N LYS A 224 21.31 17.32 -6.13
CA LYS A 224 22.65 17.91 -6.16
C LYS A 224 23.17 18.15 -4.74
N LYS A 225 24.50 18.38 -4.65
CA LYS A 225 25.20 18.69 -3.38
C LYS A 225 24.41 19.64 -2.49
N PRO A 226 24.31 19.35 -1.21
CA PRO A 226 24.88 18.24 -0.42
C PRO A 226 23.89 17.07 -0.21
N ARG A 227 22.96 16.77 -1.16
CA ARG A 227 21.83 15.83 -1.01
C ARG A 227 21.99 14.52 -1.77
N GLU A 228 23.21 14.19 -2.22
CA GLU A 228 23.50 13.00 -3.01
C GLU A 228 23.10 11.71 -2.28
N LEU A 229 23.48 11.58 -1.01
CA LEU A 229 23.13 10.39 -0.21
C LEU A 229 21.60 10.28 0.02
N ASN A 230 20.92 11.41 0.11
CA ASN A 230 19.46 11.41 0.21
C ASN A 230 18.82 10.92 -1.09
N TRP A 231 19.40 11.27 -2.23
CA TRP A 231 18.98 10.74 -3.54
C TRP A 231 19.20 9.24 -3.63
N VAL A 232 20.42 8.77 -3.29
CA VAL A 232 20.72 7.32 -3.32
C VAL A 232 19.77 6.53 -2.42
N SER A 233 19.53 7.00 -1.20
CA SER A 233 18.55 6.35 -0.30
C SER A 233 17.14 6.35 -0.88
N GLY A 234 16.74 7.40 -1.61
CA GLY A 234 15.46 7.47 -2.31
C GLY A 234 15.35 6.46 -3.46
N VAL A 235 16.45 6.25 -4.22
CA VAL A 235 16.52 5.20 -5.27
C VAL A 235 16.37 3.82 -4.65
N LEU A 236 17.06 3.55 -3.53
CA LEU A 236 16.92 2.27 -2.81
C LEU A 236 15.50 2.07 -2.30
N LEU A 237 14.84 3.10 -1.80
CA LEU A 237 13.43 3.04 -1.39
C LEU A 237 12.50 2.74 -2.56
N LEU A 238 12.75 3.29 -3.76
CA LEU A 238 11.97 2.94 -4.96
C LEU A 238 12.17 1.46 -5.34
N ILE A 239 13.43 0.97 -5.34
CA ILE A 239 13.73 -0.43 -5.62
C ILE A 239 12.99 -1.33 -4.62
N LEU A 240 13.06 -1.03 -3.33
CA LEU A 240 12.35 -1.79 -2.30
C LEU A 240 10.81 -1.74 -2.51
N THR A 241 10.27 -0.60 -2.92
CA THR A 241 8.83 -0.47 -3.25
C THR A 241 8.43 -1.38 -4.41
N LEU A 242 9.28 -1.50 -5.45
CA LEU A 242 9.05 -2.42 -6.57
C LEU A 242 9.19 -3.89 -6.13
N VAL A 243 10.16 -4.19 -5.28
CA VAL A 243 10.31 -5.54 -4.68
C VAL A 243 9.10 -5.92 -3.84
N PHE A 244 8.52 -4.98 -3.08
CA PHE A 244 7.25 -5.19 -2.39
C PHE A 244 6.12 -5.57 -3.34
N GLY A 245 5.94 -4.79 -4.42
CA GLY A 245 4.92 -5.08 -5.42
C GLY A 245 5.11 -6.46 -6.04
N PHE A 246 6.34 -6.80 -6.42
CA PHE A 246 6.67 -8.08 -7.03
C PHE A 246 6.48 -9.27 -6.08
N THR A 247 7.00 -9.17 -4.86
CA THR A 247 6.85 -10.26 -3.88
C THR A 247 5.41 -10.46 -3.43
N GLY A 248 4.64 -9.38 -3.28
CA GLY A 248 3.23 -9.45 -2.91
C GLY A 248 2.34 -10.00 -4.02
N TYR A 249 2.74 -9.83 -5.28
CA TYR A 249 1.95 -10.28 -6.43
C TYR A 249 1.85 -11.82 -6.53
N LEU A 250 2.85 -12.57 -6.03
CA LEU A 250 2.82 -14.04 -6.00
C LEU A 250 1.85 -14.59 -4.94
N LEU A 251 1.64 -13.87 -3.84
CA LEU A 251 0.96 -14.41 -2.65
C LEU A 251 -0.45 -14.96 -2.91
N PRO A 252 -1.29 -14.42 -3.81
CA PRO A 252 -2.58 -15.02 -4.13
C PRO A 252 -2.49 -16.43 -4.72
N TRP A 253 -1.35 -16.84 -5.23
CA TRP A 253 -1.08 -18.16 -5.80
C TRP A 253 -2.08 -18.58 -6.88
N ASP A 254 -2.60 -17.60 -7.63
CA ASP A 254 -3.43 -17.83 -8.81
C ASP A 254 -2.55 -17.96 -10.08
N GLN A 255 -3.16 -18.29 -11.20
CA GLN A 255 -2.48 -18.46 -12.48
C GLN A 255 -1.69 -17.21 -12.91
N ARG A 256 -2.25 -16.03 -12.67
CA ARG A 256 -1.57 -14.76 -13.01
C ARG A 256 -0.35 -14.54 -12.14
N ALA A 257 -0.49 -14.78 -10.84
CA ALA A 257 0.59 -14.64 -9.87
C ALA A 257 1.74 -15.60 -10.18
N TYR A 258 1.42 -16.85 -10.46
CA TYR A 258 2.40 -17.88 -10.80
C TYR A 258 3.20 -17.51 -12.06
N TRP A 259 2.51 -17.26 -13.17
CA TRP A 259 3.16 -16.95 -14.43
C TRP A 259 3.90 -15.61 -14.44
N ALA A 260 3.37 -14.60 -13.79
CA ALA A 260 4.06 -13.32 -13.62
C ALA A 260 5.37 -13.48 -12.82
N THR A 261 5.36 -14.33 -11.79
CA THR A 261 6.58 -14.63 -11.02
C THR A 261 7.56 -15.44 -11.85
N THR A 262 7.10 -16.41 -12.62
CA THR A 262 7.94 -17.19 -13.53
C THR A 262 8.66 -16.25 -14.51
N VAL A 263 7.90 -15.43 -15.25
CA VAL A 263 8.47 -14.49 -16.22
C VAL A 263 9.39 -13.46 -15.54
N GLY A 264 8.96 -12.86 -14.42
CA GLY A 264 9.77 -11.86 -13.73
C GLY A 264 11.08 -12.41 -13.18
N THR A 265 11.10 -13.65 -12.67
CA THR A 265 12.32 -14.29 -12.19
C THR A 265 13.18 -14.80 -13.35
N ASP A 266 12.60 -15.20 -14.50
CA ASP A 266 13.37 -15.53 -15.72
C ASP A 266 14.09 -14.31 -16.28
N ILE A 267 13.45 -13.14 -16.28
CA ILE A 267 14.09 -11.87 -16.63
C ILE A 267 15.29 -11.60 -15.71
N ALA A 268 15.14 -11.79 -14.40
CA ALA A 268 16.26 -11.67 -13.47
C ALA A 268 17.33 -12.72 -13.72
N GLY A 269 16.95 -13.95 -14.09
CA GLY A 269 17.82 -15.06 -14.46
C GLY A 269 18.62 -14.84 -15.74
N SER A 270 18.13 -13.98 -16.64
CA SER A 270 18.79 -13.67 -17.90
C SER A 270 20.02 -12.75 -17.79
N VAL A 271 20.27 -12.19 -16.60
CA VAL A 271 21.42 -11.32 -16.37
C VAL A 271 22.74 -12.13 -16.52
N PRO A 272 23.67 -11.74 -17.40
CA PRO A 272 24.93 -12.45 -17.61
C PRO A 272 25.72 -12.62 -16.31
N ALA A 273 26.35 -13.77 -16.14
CA ALA A 273 27.21 -14.19 -15.03
C ALA A 273 26.50 -14.41 -13.69
N VAL A 274 25.52 -13.61 -13.32
CA VAL A 274 24.87 -13.67 -11.98
C VAL A 274 23.40 -14.13 -12.01
N GLY A 275 22.79 -14.18 -13.20
CA GLY A 275 21.35 -14.42 -13.34
C GLY A 275 20.91 -15.77 -12.77
N ASN A 276 21.63 -16.86 -13.07
CA ASN A 276 21.31 -18.18 -12.52
C ASN A 276 21.35 -18.19 -10.98
N LEU A 277 22.32 -17.52 -10.38
CA LEU A 277 22.39 -17.38 -8.91
C LEU A 277 21.18 -16.63 -8.37
N VAL A 278 20.82 -15.52 -9.00
CA VAL A 278 19.65 -14.71 -8.59
C VAL A 278 18.36 -15.53 -8.75
N LEU A 279 18.20 -16.25 -9.85
CA LEU A 279 17.04 -17.10 -10.11
C LEU A 279 16.88 -18.18 -9.02
N VAL A 280 17.94 -18.94 -8.74
CA VAL A 280 17.92 -20.00 -7.72
C VAL A 280 17.71 -19.42 -6.32
N LEU A 281 18.29 -18.27 -6.02
CA LEU A 281 18.05 -17.56 -4.75
C LEU A 281 16.60 -17.13 -4.60
N LEU A 282 15.96 -16.63 -5.65
CA LEU A 282 14.56 -16.20 -5.62
C LEU A 282 13.60 -17.38 -5.55
N ARG A 283 13.76 -18.38 -6.41
CA ARG A 283 12.84 -19.52 -6.55
C ARG A 283 13.08 -20.63 -5.51
N VAL A 284 14.25 -20.69 -4.88
CA VAL A 284 14.74 -21.85 -4.08
C VAL A 284 14.99 -23.09 -4.94
N GLY A 285 15.15 -22.90 -6.24
CA GLY A 285 15.33 -23.94 -7.25
C GLY A 285 15.23 -23.35 -8.65
N TRP A 286 15.01 -24.20 -9.63
CA TRP A 286 14.87 -23.76 -11.03
C TRP A 286 13.43 -23.35 -11.38
N ASP A 287 12.45 -23.94 -10.69
CA ASP A 287 11.04 -23.74 -10.95
C ASP A 287 10.36 -23.00 -9.81
N VAL A 288 9.27 -22.30 -10.13
CA VAL A 288 8.39 -21.67 -9.13
C VAL A 288 7.62 -22.77 -8.39
N SER A 289 7.77 -22.82 -7.07
CA SER A 289 7.24 -23.87 -6.23
C SER A 289 6.70 -23.32 -4.90
N GLU A 290 6.19 -24.18 -4.05
CA GLU A 290 5.79 -23.81 -2.68
C GLU A 290 6.94 -23.17 -1.89
N ALA A 291 8.19 -23.65 -2.09
CA ALA A 291 9.37 -23.04 -1.48
C ALA A 291 9.56 -21.57 -1.94
N THR A 292 9.25 -21.28 -3.23
CA THR A 292 9.24 -19.92 -3.75
C THR A 292 8.20 -19.08 -3.05
N LEU A 293 6.96 -19.60 -2.89
CA LEU A 293 5.87 -18.92 -2.20
C LEU A 293 6.26 -18.58 -0.76
N GLY A 294 6.77 -19.55 0.00
CA GLY A 294 7.22 -19.34 1.37
C GLY A 294 8.33 -18.29 1.48
N ARG A 295 9.30 -18.30 0.55
CA ARG A 295 10.36 -17.29 0.50
C ARG A 295 9.83 -15.90 0.18
N PHE A 296 8.97 -15.76 -0.82
CA PHE A 296 8.35 -14.49 -1.17
C PHE A 296 7.49 -13.93 -0.05
N TYR A 297 6.77 -14.80 0.65
CA TYR A 297 6.03 -14.41 1.84
C TYR A 297 6.96 -13.84 2.92
N GLY A 298 8.03 -14.55 3.28
CA GLY A 298 9.00 -14.06 4.26
C GLY A 298 9.68 -12.75 3.84
N LEU A 299 10.05 -12.62 2.56
CA LEU A 299 10.56 -11.37 2.02
C LEU A 299 9.53 -10.25 2.14
N HIS A 300 8.28 -10.50 1.77
CA HIS A 300 7.22 -9.50 1.73
C HIS A 300 6.83 -8.97 3.12
N ILE A 301 6.71 -9.85 4.12
CA ILE A 301 6.18 -9.46 5.43
C ILE A 301 7.26 -9.12 6.47
N ILE A 302 8.52 -9.54 6.25
CA ILE A 302 9.60 -9.33 7.24
C ILE A 302 10.73 -8.51 6.63
N VAL A 303 11.41 -9.04 5.61
CA VAL A 303 12.68 -8.48 5.14
C VAL A 303 12.49 -7.11 4.50
N THR A 304 11.58 -7.02 3.52
CA THR A 304 11.35 -5.76 2.80
C THR A 304 10.74 -4.67 3.69
N PRO A 305 9.79 -4.94 4.61
CA PRO A 305 9.31 -3.91 5.54
C PRO A 305 10.42 -3.36 6.45
N LEU A 306 11.24 -4.24 7.03
CA LEU A 306 12.33 -3.81 7.93
C LEU A 306 13.38 -2.99 7.19
N LEU A 307 13.81 -3.42 6.00
CA LEU A 307 14.75 -2.66 5.17
C LEU A 307 14.17 -1.31 4.75
N THR A 308 12.91 -1.29 4.30
CA THR A 308 12.24 -0.05 3.89
C THR A 308 12.11 0.91 5.05
N LEU A 309 11.73 0.44 6.23
CA LEU A 309 11.66 1.26 7.43
C LEU A 309 13.02 1.85 7.79
N GLY A 310 14.08 1.05 7.76
CA GLY A 310 15.44 1.49 8.03
C GLY A 310 15.92 2.59 7.07
N PHE A 311 15.77 2.35 5.75
CA PHE A 311 16.13 3.35 4.74
C PHE A 311 15.23 4.59 4.79
N MET A 312 13.95 4.45 5.10
CA MET A 312 13.02 5.57 5.25
C MET A 312 13.38 6.46 6.45
N LEU A 313 13.76 5.86 7.58
CA LEU A 313 14.26 6.61 8.75
C LEU A 313 15.53 7.36 8.40
N ALA A 314 16.50 6.72 7.74
CA ALA A 314 17.73 7.37 7.29
C ALA A 314 17.44 8.51 6.30
N HIS A 315 16.53 8.30 5.34
CA HIS A 315 16.09 9.30 4.37
C HIS A 315 15.47 10.52 5.07
N PHE A 316 14.58 10.32 6.03
CA PHE A 316 13.95 11.40 6.79
C PHE A 316 14.94 12.14 7.68
N MET A 317 15.90 11.44 8.31
CA MET A 317 16.95 12.07 9.07
C MET A 317 17.82 13.01 8.20
N MET A 318 18.15 12.58 6.98
CA MET A 318 18.90 13.42 6.03
C MET A 318 18.07 14.63 5.58
N ILE A 319 16.78 14.47 5.26
CA ILE A 319 15.90 15.60 4.94
C ILE A 319 15.82 16.57 6.13
N ARG A 320 15.70 16.03 7.33
CA ARG A 320 15.63 16.84 8.54
C ARG A 320 16.94 17.66 8.76
N LYS A 321 18.09 17.05 8.50
CA LYS A 321 19.41 17.69 8.63
C LYS A 321 19.62 18.74 7.54
N LEU A 322 19.38 18.41 6.28
CA LEU A 322 19.71 19.23 5.10
C LEU A 322 18.62 20.25 4.74
N GLY A 323 17.40 20.03 5.23
CA GLY A 323 16.24 20.84 4.85
C GLY A 323 15.72 20.53 3.44
N ILE A 324 14.62 21.19 3.08
CA ILE A 324 13.97 21.06 1.78
C ILE A 324 14.72 21.90 0.75
N ALA A 325 15.00 21.33 -0.44
CA ALA A 325 15.67 22.06 -1.51
C ALA A 325 14.81 23.22 -2.02
N LYS A 326 15.43 24.37 -2.26
CA LYS A 326 14.77 25.49 -2.95
C LYS A 326 14.46 25.09 -4.39
N PRO A 327 13.39 25.63 -4.98
CA PRO A 327 13.17 25.50 -6.43
C PRO A 327 14.35 26.12 -7.20
N LEU A 328 14.62 25.57 -8.38
CA LEU A 328 15.59 26.14 -9.32
C LEU A 328 15.10 27.50 -9.81
#